data_50edef1b97afb24acef520471f41fdef
#
_entry.id   50edef1b97afb24acef520471f41fdef
#
_cell.length_a   1.000
_cell.length_b   1.000
_cell.length_c   1.000
_cell.angle_alpha   90.00
_cell.angle_beta   90.00
_cell.angle_gamma   90.00
#
_symmetry.space_group_name_H-M   'P 1'
#
loop_
_entity.id
_entity.type
_entity.pdbx_description
1 polymer ?
#
loop_
_entity_poly.entity_id
_entity_poly.type
_entity_poly.pdbx_seq_one_letter_code
_entity_poly.pdbx_strand_id
1 'polypeptide(L)'
;ENRVNFSDVIHRRIDFPAEFGYGLVTNKWLLQRFAGNIGLIGAGLKLNIIENLMEAPQYQDYLGLEKFEDYISLPQRFACDDLEATEKMVASQLVKSTSKIFLMGMGHVKSGLIPRLKKYRNAVFLDVGASIDALAGIIDVDRPYAGDWTNYQIDDVQLYKGIDFLAYEGKGKHITLERELV
;
A
#
# COMPACT_ATOMS: atom_id res chain seq x y z
N GLU A 1 -10.22 8.52 33.97
CA GLU A 1 -9.08 8.71 33.06
C GLU A 1 -8.27 7.42 33.06
N ASN A 2 -8.53 6.54 32.09
CA ASN A 2 -7.72 5.35 31.87
C ASN A 2 -6.42 5.80 31.22
N ARG A 3 -5.40 6.13 32.00
CA ARG A 3 -4.04 6.26 31.49
C ARG A 3 -3.54 4.87 31.14
N VAL A 4 -3.44 4.58 29.85
CA VAL A 4 -2.71 3.42 29.37
C VAL A 4 -1.27 3.59 29.85
N ASN A 5 -0.82 2.70 30.70
CA ASN A 5 0.55 2.70 31.15
C ASN A 5 1.41 2.10 30.05
N PHE A 6 2.09 2.95 29.29
CA PHE A 6 2.96 2.53 28.17
C PHE A 6 4.15 1.68 28.59
N SER A 7 4.43 1.56 29.90
CA SER A 7 5.48 0.65 30.37
C SER A 7 5.14 -0.82 30.18
N ASP A 8 3.87 -1.17 30.02
CA ASP A 8 3.41 -2.54 29.77
C ASP A 8 3.29 -2.88 28.29
N VAL A 9 3.56 -1.90 27.42
CA VAL A 9 3.71 -2.15 26.00
C VAL A 9 5.00 -2.97 25.84
N ILE A 10 4.82 -4.24 25.57
CA ILE A 10 5.93 -5.15 25.33
C ILE A 10 6.74 -4.58 24.18
N HIS A 11 7.99 -4.18 24.44
CA HIS A 11 8.97 -3.81 23.44
C HIS A 11 9.33 -5.06 22.61
N ARG A 12 8.42 -5.54 21.81
CA ARG A 12 8.76 -6.47 20.76
C ARG A 12 9.49 -5.68 19.67
N ARG A 13 10.56 -6.25 19.15
CA ARG A 13 11.19 -5.76 17.92
C ARG A 13 10.06 -5.49 16.91
N ILE A 14 9.93 -4.24 16.51
CA ILE A 14 8.92 -3.83 15.56
C ILE A 14 9.54 -3.98 14.16
N ASP A 15 9.76 -5.21 13.72
CA ASP A 15 9.92 -5.54 12.29
C ASP A 15 8.53 -5.61 11.62
N PHE A 16 7.55 -5.17 12.35
CA PHE A 16 6.13 -5.35 12.20
C PHE A 16 5.49 -4.82 10.90
N PRO A 17 5.87 -3.66 10.32
CA PRO A 17 5.13 -3.16 9.15
C PRO A 17 5.34 -4.00 7.90
N ALA A 18 6.54 -4.51 7.69
CA ALA A 18 6.85 -5.35 6.54
C ALA A 18 6.17 -6.72 6.67
N GLU A 19 6.34 -7.39 7.83
CA GLU A 19 5.72 -8.69 8.11
C GLU A 19 4.19 -8.62 8.06
N PHE A 20 3.60 -7.54 8.54
CA PHE A 20 2.16 -7.36 8.46
C PHE A 20 1.68 -7.23 7.01
N GLY A 21 2.38 -6.44 6.20
CA GLY A 21 2.08 -6.31 4.78
C GLY A 21 2.18 -7.65 4.05
N TYR A 22 3.19 -8.42 4.35
CA TYR A 22 3.34 -9.79 3.84
C TYR A 22 2.19 -10.68 4.30
N GLY A 23 1.84 -10.62 5.57
CA GLY A 23 0.71 -11.37 6.11
C GLY A 23 -0.62 -11.06 5.41
N LEU A 24 -0.83 -9.82 4.97
CA LEU A 24 -2.02 -9.44 4.19
C LEU A 24 -2.09 -10.20 2.86
N VAL A 25 -0.97 -10.29 2.16
CA VAL A 25 -0.91 -10.94 0.84
C VAL A 25 -0.88 -12.46 0.96
N THR A 26 -0.04 -13.02 1.83
CA THR A 26 0.09 -14.47 2.01
C THR A 26 -1.14 -15.13 2.63
N ASN A 27 -1.68 -14.51 3.66
CA ASN A 27 -2.82 -15.07 4.38
C ASN A 27 -4.16 -14.77 3.68
N LYS A 28 -4.24 -13.66 2.95
CA LYS A 28 -5.45 -13.18 2.25
C LYS A 28 -6.67 -12.97 3.15
N TRP A 29 -6.62 -13.39 4.40
CA TRP A 29 -7.78 -13.37 5.31
C TRP A 29 -8.41 -11.99 5.43
N LEU A 30 -7.59 -10.94 5.63
CA LEU A 30 -8.10 -9.58 5.78
C LEU A 30 -8.73 -9.10 4.48
N LEU A 31 -8.08 -9.36 3.34
CA LEU A 31 -8.57 -8.94 2.03
C LEU A 31 -9.91 -9.62 1.72
N GLN A 32 -9.99 -10.93 1.92
CA GLN A 32 -11.21 -11.72 1.69
C GLN A 32 -12.32 -11.36 2.67
N ARG A 33 -11.98 -11.23 3.96
CA ARG A 33 -12.98 -10.95 5.02
C ARG A 33 -13.65 -9.61 4.87
N PHE A 34 -12.93 -8.62 4.35
CA PHE A 34 -13.40 -7.25 4.20
C PHE A 34 -13.53 -6.84 2.73
N ALA A 35 -13.61 -7.79 1.81
CA ALA A 35 -13.90 -7.52 0.40
C ALA A 35 -15.13 -6.59 0.28
N GLY A 36 -15.08 -5.66 -0.66
CA GLY A 36 -16.10 -4.62 -0.81
C GLY A 36 -16.01 -3.46 0.20
N ASN A 37 -14.98 -3.44 1.07
CA ASN A 37 -14.80 -2.39 2.07
C ASN A 37 -13.38 -1.84 2.15
N ILE A 38 -12.48 -2.30 1.29
CA ILE A 38 -11.06 -1.93 1.34
C ILE A 38 -10.72 -0.93 0.25
N GLY A 39 -10.13 0.19 0.64
CA GLY A 39 -9.51 1.15 -0.24
C GLY A 39 -8.01 1.26 -0.03
N LEU A 40 -7.33 1.86 -0.97
CA LEU A 40 -5.90 2.13 -0.92
C LEU A 40 -5.64 3.63 -0.84
N ILE A 41 -4.63 4.03 -0.08
CA ILE A 41 -4.09 5.40 -0.07
C ILE A 41 -2.59 5.33 -0.33
N GLY A 42 -2.13 6.00 -1.38
CA GLY A 42 -0.72 5.95 -1.74
C GLY A 42 -0.36 6.87 -2.91
N ALA A 43 0.87 6.75 -3.37
CA ALA A 43 1.30 7.49 -4.55
C ALA A 43 0.50 7.06 -5.79
N GLY A 44 0.01 8.04 -6.54
CA GLY A 44 -0.92 7.80 -7.64
C GLY A 44 -0.39 6.80 -8.67
N LEU A 45 0.90 6.88 -9.01
CA LEU A 45 1.51 5.94 -9.96
C LEU A 45 1.42 4.48 -9.48
N LYS A 46 1.69 4.22 -8.20
CA LYS A 46 1.58 2.87 -7.62
C LYS A 46 0.14 2.36 -7.63
N LEU A 47 -0.78 3.25 -7.27
CA LEU A 47 -2.20 2.90 -7.26
C LEU A 47 -2.71 2.58 -8.65
N ASN A 48 -2.28 3.32 -9.67
CA ASN A 48 -2.63 3.03 -11.07
C ASN A 48 -2.10 1.67 -11.52
N ILE A 49 -0.89 1.29 -11.10
CA ILE A 49 -0.34 -0.04 -11.38
C ILE A 49 -1.22 -1.12 -10.74
N ILE A 50 -1.57 -0.97 -9.46
CA ILE A 50 -2.42 -1.93 -8.76
C ILE A 50 -3.80 -2.01 -9.42
N GLU A 51 -4.39 -0.88 -9.78
CA GLU A 51 -5.70 -0.83 -10.44
C GLU A 51 -5.69 -1.59 -11.77
N ASN A 52 -4.64 -1.39 -12.59
CA ASN A 52 -4.46 -2.14 -13.83
C ASN A 52 -4.25 -3.64 -13.59
N LEU A 53 -3.46 -4.03 -12.59
CA LEU A 53 -3.26 -5.43 -12.24
C LEU A 53 -4.57 -6.09 -11.78
N MET A 54 -5.42 -5.36 -11.09
CA MET A 54 -6.73 -5.85 -10.64
C MET A 54 -7.74 -6.09 -11.76
N GLU A 55 -7.46 -5.65 -12.99
CA GLU A 55 -8.25 -6.03 -14.16
C GLU A 55 -8.00 -7.49 -14.60
N ALA A 56 -6.89 -8.09 -14.18
CA ALA A 56 -6.53 -9.46 -14.53
C ALA A 56 -7.09 -10.47 -13.51
N PRO A 57 -7.89 -11.47 -13.96
CA PRO A 57 -8.44 -12.49 -13.07
C PRO A 57 -7.38 -13.24 -12.25
N GLN A 58 -6.21 -13.49 -12.85
CA GLN A 58 -5.10 -14.17 -12.17
C GLN A 58 -4.60 -13.37 -10.97
N TYR A 59 -4.61 -12.03 -11.07
CA TYR A 59 -4.19 -11.17 -9.98
C TYR A 59 -5.27 -11.05 -8.88
N GLN A 60 -6.53 -11.04 -9.28
CA GLN A 60 -7.68 -11.10 -8.36
C GLN A 60 -7.63 -12.40 -7.54
N ASP A 61 -7.41 -13.55 -8.19
CA ASP A 61 -7.26 -14.85 -7.54
C ASP A 61 -6.04 -14.88 -6.61
N TYR A 62 -4.93 -14.29 -7.06
CA TYR A 62 -3.72 -14.17 -6.27
C TYR A 62 -3.95 -13.39 -4.97
N LEU A 63 -4.67 -12.30 -5.00
CA LEU A 63 -5.02 -11.53 -3.80
C LEU A 63 -6.21 -12.10 -3.04
N GLY A 64 -7.06 -12.92 -3.69
CA GLY A 64 -8.33 -13.35 -3.14
C GLY A 64 -9.33 -12.19 -2.99
N LEU A 65 -9.28 -11.24 -3.90
CA LEU A 65 -10.06 -10.00 -3.89
C LEU A 65 -10.40 -9.60 -5.33
N GLU A 66 -11.66 -9.33 -5.62
CA GLU A 66 -12.09 -8.91 -6.97
C GLU A 66 -11.64 -7.50 -7.31
N LYS A 67 -11.66 -6.59 -6.33
CA LYS A 67 -11.24 -5.19 -6.49
C LYS A 67 -10.98 -4.51 -5.15
N PHE A 68 -10.26 -3.42 -5.18
CA PHE A 68 -10.28 -2.40 -4.14
C PHE A 68 -11.37 -1.38 -4.46
N GLU A 69 -12.09 -0.91 -3.45
CA GLU A 69 -13.25 -0.02 -3.66
C GLU A 69 -12.84 1.43 -3.98
N ASP A 70 -11.71 1.86 -3.46
CA ASP A 70 -11.24 3.23 -3.64
C ASP A 70 -9.71 3.26 -3.80
N TYR A 71 -9.25 4.17 -4.67
CA TYR A 71 -7.83 4.48 -4.88
C TYR A 71 -7.62 5.96 -4.62
N ILE A 72 -7.14 6.30 -3.44
CA ILE A 72 -6.92 7.68 -3.01
C ILE A 72 -5.47 8.06 -3.21
N SER A 73 -5.22 8.92 -4.18
CA SER A 73 -3.87 9.30 -4.56
C SER A 73 -3.34 10.50 -3.79
N LEU A 74 -2.03 10.50 -3.59
CA LEU A 74 -1.25 11.63 -3.12
C LEU A 74 0.06 11.75 -3.92
N PRO A 75 0.76 12.89 -3.85
CA PRO A 75 2.01 13.06 -4.58
C PRO A 75 3.06 12.03 -4.19
N GLN A 76 3.76 11.48 -5.19
CA GLN A 76 4.88 10.53 -4.99
C GLN A 76 6.04 11.18 -4.21
N ARG A 77 6.31 12.45 -4.48
CA ARG A 77 7.39 13.23 -3.88
C ARG A 77 6.85 14.52 -3.28
N PHE A 78 7.56 15.07 -2.33
CA PHE A 78 7.29 16.38 -1.73
C PHE A 78 5.92 16.51 -1.05
N ALA A 79 5.23 15.40 -0.78
CA ALA A 79 3.95 15.42 -0.05
C ALA A 79 4.06 16.03 1.36
N CYS A 80 5.28 16.06 1.92
CA CYS A 80 5.56 16.69 3.22
C CYS A 80 5.80 18.19 3.13
N ASP A 81 6.15 18.73 1.96
CA ASP A 81 6.54 20.13 1.79
C ASP A 81 5.35 21.06 1.99
N ASP A 82 4.15 20.58 1.58
CA ASP A 82 2.88 21.26 1.87
C ASP A 82 1.85 20.25 2.37
N LEU A 83 1.86 20.07 3.69
CA LEU A 83 0.94 19.14 4.35
C LEU A 83 -0.52 19.53 4.19
N GLU A 84 -0.82 20.84 4.15
CA GLU A 84 -2.20 21.32 4.00
C GLU A 84 -2.75 21.05 2.60
N ALA A 85 -1.93 21.31 1.57
CA ALA A 85 -2.32 20.98 0.20
C ALA A 85 -2.51 19.47 0.02
N THR A 86 -1.61 18.67 0.58
CA THR A 86 -1.72 17.20 0.55
C THR A 86 -2.97 16.73 1.31
N GLU A 87 -3.26 17.30 2.49
CA GLU A 87 -4.48 17.00 3.25
C GLU A 87 -5.74 17.32 2.43
N LYS A 88 -5.80 18.50 1.81
CA LYS A 88 -6.94 18.89 0.96
C LYS A 88 -7.14 17.95 -0.22
N MET A 89 -6.05 17.55 -0.87
CA MET A 89 -6.08 16.60 -2.00
C MET A 89 -6.66 15.25 -1.56
N VAL A 90 -6.15 14.68 -0.48
CA VAL A 90 -6.63 13.39 0.05
C VAL A 90 -8.07 13.52 0.55
N ALA A 91 -8.39 14.59 1.28
CA ALA A 91 -9.73 14.83 1.80
C ALA A 91 -10.79 14.91 0.70
N SER A 92 -10.49 15.59 -0.42
CA SER A 92 -11.43 15.72 -1.55
C SER A 92 -11.82 14.39 -2.18
N GLN A 93 -10.94 13.39 -2.11
CA GLN A 93 -11.17 12.02 -2.57
C GLN A 93 -11.85 11.20 -1.47
N LEU A 94 -11.36 11.31 -0.24
CA LEU A 94 -11.79 10.52 0.90
C LEU A 94 -13.28 10.74 1.26
N VAL A 95 -13.79 11.97 1.13
CA VAL A 95 -15.20 12.26 1.38
C VAL A 95 -16.15 11.57 0.41
N LYS A 96 -15.67 11.23 -0.79
CA LYS A 96 -16.44 10.53 -1.83
C LYS A 96 -16.33 9.00 -1.73
N SER A 97 -15.37 8.53 -0.96
CA SER A 97 -15.04 7.12 -0.82
C SER A 97 -16.15 6.34 -0.09
N THR A 98 -16.26 5.05 -0.40
CA THR A 98 -17.19 4.12 0.26
C THR A 98 -16.49 3.17 1.22
N SER A 99 -15.18 3.02 1.10
CA SER A 99 -14.38 2.11 1.91
C SER A 99 -14.47 2.36 3.41
N LYS A 100 -14.34 1.29 4.18
CA LYS A 100 -14.33 1.29 5.64
C LYS A 100 -12.94 1.04 6.22
N ILE A 101 -12.04 0.48 5.41
CA ILE A 101 -10.67 0.19 5.76
C ILE A 101 -9.79 0.74 4.64
N PHE A 102 -8.76 1.49 5.01
CA PHE A 102 -7.76 1.97 4.07
C PHE A 102 -6.39 1.40 4.41
N LEU A 103 -5.78 0.72 3.44
CA LEU A 103 -4.38 0.31 3.49
C LEU A 103 -3.54 1.46 2.92
N MET A 104 -2.55 1.92 3.68
CA MET A 104 -1.83 3.14 3.34
C MET A 104 -0.35 2.93 3.17
N GLY A 105 0.20 3.49 2.07
CA GLY A 105 1.64 3.57 1.81
C GLY A 105 2.03 4.99 1.44
N MET A 106 2.20 5.87 2.45
CA MET A 106 2.32 7.31 2.26
C MET A 106 3.72 7.88 2.61
N GLY A 107 4.69 7.01 2.90
CA GLY A 107 6.02 7.48 3.32
C GLY A 107 5.96 8.34 4.59
N HIS A 108 6.78 9.39 4.65
CA HIS A 108 6.91 10.23 5.85
C HIS A 108 5.71 11.13 6.13
N VAL A 109 4.92 11.49 5.11
CA VAL A 109 3.74 12.37 5.27
C VAL A 109 2.70 11.76 6.21
N LYS A 110 2.72 10.44 6.40
CA LYS A 110 1.79 9.72 7.28
C LYS A 110 1.74 10.28 8.71
N SER A 111 2.87 10.69 9.25
CA SER A 111 2.97 11.19 10.63
C SER A 111 2.10 12.45 10.86
N GLY A 112 2.01 13.32 9.86
CA GLY A 112 1.18 14.50 9.92
C GLY A 112 -0.26 14.30 9.42
N LEU A 113 -0.44 13.38 8.47
CA LEU A 113 -1.71 13.23 7.76
C LEU A 113 -2.67 12.26 8.46
N ILE A 114 -2.21 11.08 8.92
CA ILE A 114 -3.08 10.04 9.49
C ILE A 114 -3.99 10.57 10.62
N PRO A 115 -3.50 11.36 11.60
CA PRO A 115 -4.36 11.86 12.67
C PRO A 115 -5.51 12.74 12.18
N ARG A 116 -5.37 13.30 10.97
CA ARG A 116 -6.32 14.23 10.37
C ARG A 116 -7.39 13.55 9.53
N LEU A 117 -7.13 12.33 9.02
CA LEU A 117 -8.00 11.66 8.05
C LEU A 117 -9.40 11.34 8.62
N LYS A 118 -9.47 11.03 9.91
CA LYS A 118 -10.76 10.73 10.60
C LYS A 118 -11.77 11.85 10.55
N LYS A 119 -11.35 13.10 10.30
CA LYS A 119 -12.28 14.24 10.13
C LYS A 119 -13.13 14.08 8.87
N TYR A 120 -12.59 13.41 7.86
CA TYR A 120 -13.19 13.33 6.52
C TYR A 120 -13.92 12.02 6.29
N ARG A 121 -13.51 10.95 7.01
CA ARG A 121 -14.11 9.63 6.87
C ARG A 121 -14.01 8.84 8.16
N ASN A 122 -15.15 8.28 8.60
CA ASN A 122 -15.16 7.32 9.69
C ASN A 122 -14.77 5.94 9.15
N ALA A 123 -13.47 5.66 9.17
CA ALA A 123 -12.87 4.43 8.65
C ALA A 123 -11.66 4.02 9.50
N VAL A 124 -11.20 2.81 9.28
CA VAL A 124 -9.94 2.31 9.83
C VAL A 124 -8.82 2.64 8.85
N PHE A 125 -7.75 3.24 9.34
CA PHE A 125 -6.59 3.61 8.56
C PHE A 125 -5.39 2.80 9.02
N LEU A 126 -4.90 1.88 8.17
CA LEU A 126 -3.80 0.97 8.45
C LEU A 126 -2.57 1.36 7.64
N ASP A 127 -1.50 1.75 8.33
CA ASP A 127 -0.22 1.97 7.68
C ASP A 127 0.43 0.62 7.37
N VAL A 128 0.45 0.27 6.11
CA VAL A 128 1.08 -0.95 5.57
C VAL A 128 2.42 -0.64 4.88
N GLY A 129 2.81 0.63 4.86
CA GLY A 129 4.10 1.08 4.35
C GLY A 129 4.38 0.59 2.94
N ALA A 130 5.53 -0.04 2.77
CA ALA A 130 6.00 -0.54 1.47
C ALA A 130 5.20 -1.74 0.92
N SER A 131 4.23 -2.28 1.66
CA SER A 131 3.37 -3.34 1.13
C SER A 131 2.51 -2.87 -0.05
N ILE A 132 2.24 -1.55 -0.15
CA ILE A 132 1.63 -0.98 -1.36
C ILE A 132 2.56 -1.15 -2.57
N ASP A 133 3.87 -1.05 -2.38
CA ASP A 133 4.85 -1.29 -3.45
C ASP A 133 4.80 -2.76 -3.89
N ALA A 134 4.73 -3.69 -2.92
CA ALA A 134 4.61 -5.11 -3.22
C ALA A 134 3.32 -5.45 -3.98
N LEU A 135 2.19 -4.85 -3.61
CA LEU A 135 0.95 -4.98 -4.37
C LEU A 135 1.09 -4.47 -5.80
N ALA A 136 1.92 -3.47 -6.05
CA ALA A 136 2.21 -2.99 -7.39
C ALA A 136 3.29 -3.84 -8.12
N GLY A 137 3.80 -4.90 -7.52
CA GLY A 137 4.90 -5.70 -8.07
C GLY A 137 6.27 -5.03 -7.99
N ILE A 138 6.41 -3.95 -7.20
CA ILE A 138 7.65 -3.20 -7.06
C ILE A 138 8.45 -3.78 -5.90
N ILE A 139 9.70 -4.20 -6.16
CA ILE A 139 10.62 -4.74 -5.17
C ILE A 139 11.71 -3.74 -4.85
N ASP A 140 12.01 -3.59 -3.57
CA ASP A 140 13.15 -2.82 -3.08
C ASP A 140 14.20 -3.78 -2.52
N VAL A 141 15.15 -4.19 -3.37
CA VAL A 141 16.17 -5.20 -3.04
C VAL A 141 17.20 -4.72 -2.01
N ASP A 142 17.28 -3.41 -1.80
CA ASP A 142 18.21 -2.84 -0.82
C ASP A 142 17.70 -2.95 0.61
N ARG A 143 16.46 -3.38 0.79
CA ARG A 143 15.88 -3.58 2.12
C ARG A 143 16.21 -4.96 2.68
N PRO A 144 16.41 -5.09 4.00
CA PRO A 144 16.81 -6.34 4.64
C PRO A 144 15.85 -7.52 4.39
N TYR A 145 14.60 -7.24 4.06
CA TYR A 145 13.55 -8.23 3.81
C TYR A 145 13.20 -8.38 2.31
N ALA A 146 13.99 -7.78 1.42
CA ALA A 146 13.69 -7.77 -0.02
C ALA A 146 13.68 -9.17 -0.62
N GLY A 147 14.50 -10.11 -0.11
CA GLY A 147 14.53 -11.48 -0.58
C GLY A 147 13.18 -12.19 -0.54
N ASP A 148 12.38 -11.87 0.47
CA ASP A 148 11.07 -12.48 0.67
C ASP A 148 9.99 -11.88 -0.26
N TRP A 149 10.21 -10.69 -0.80
CA TRP A 149 9.24 -10.00 -1.67
C TRP A 149 8.99 -10.72 -2.98
N THR A 150 9.96 -11.51 -3.45
CA THR A 150 9.78 -12.34 -4.64
C THR A 150 8.67 -13.37 -4.48
N ASN A 151 8.36 -13.75 -3.24
CA ASN A 151 7.28 -14.68 -2.91
C ASN A 151 5.88 -14.03 -2.99
N TYR A 152 5.82 -12.71 -3.12
CA TYR A 152 4.57 -11.94 -3.14
C TYR A 152 4.22 -11.47 -4.54
N GLN A 153 4.95 -11.92 -5.53
CA GLN A 153 4.64 -11.68 -6.92
C GLN A 153 4.00 -12.92 -7.51
N ILE A 154 3.01 -12.67 -8.31
CA ILE A 154 2.49 -13.71 -9.17
C ILE A 154 3.56 -14.01 -10.23
N ASP A 155 3.85 -15.28 -10.46
CA ASP A 155 4.85 -15.72 -11.45
C ASP A 155 4.43 -15.48 -12.91
N ASP A 156 3.30 -14.82 -13.13
CA ASP A 156 2.85 -14.48 -14.48
C ASP A 156 3.45 -13.14 -14.92
N VAL A 157 4.62 -13.20 -15.51
CA VAL A 157 5.37 -12.05 -16.00
C VAL A 157 4.59 -11.24 -17.04
N GLN A 158 3.64 -11.87 -17.74
CA GLN A 158 2.84 -11.18 -18.75
C GLN A 158 1.92 -10.13 -18.11
N LEU A 159 1.52 -10.30 -16.86
CA LEU A 159 0.70 -9.32 -16.15
C LEU A 159 1.40 -7.98 -15.95
N TYR A 160 2.72 -8.01 -15.85
CA TYR A 160 3.53 -6.79 -15.65
C TYR A 160 3.99 -6.18 -16.97
N LYS A 161 3.76 -6.87 -18.09
CA LYS A 161 4.17 -6.39 -19.41
C LYS A 161 3.33 -5.16 -19.80
N GLY A 162 4.03 -4.09 -20.12
CA GLY A 162 3.40 -2.81 -20.47
C GLY A 162 3.25 -1.85 -19.29
N ILE A 163 3.58 -2.26 -18.07
CA ILE A 163 3.67 -1.34 -16.94
C ILE A 163 5.01 -0.59 -17.05
N ASP A 164 4.92 0.75 -17.14
CA ASP A 164 6.10 1.61 -17.13
C ASP A 164 6.64 1.79 -15.71
N PHE A 165 7.42 0.84 -15.27
CA PHE A 165 8.08 0.92 -13.97
C PHE A 165 9.18 2.00 -13.91
N LEU A 166 9.72 2.43 -15.05
CA LEU A 166 10.74 3.50 -15.11
C LEU A 166 10.14 4.85 -14.74
N ALA A 167 8.85 5.04 -14.97
CA ALA A 167 8.12 6.20 -14.44
C ALA A 167 8.09 6.20 -12.91
N TYR A 168 8.37 5.06 -12.26
CA TYR A 168 8.49 4.94 -10.83
C TYR A 168 9.91 5.32 -10.37
N GLU A 169 10.14 6.58 -10.13
CA GLU A 169 11.43 7.05 -9.62
C GLU A 169 11.58 6.77 -8.11
N GLY A 170 12.00 5.58 -7.76
CA GLY A 170 12.47 5.24 -6.43
C GLY A 170 13.95 4.85 -6.49
N LYS A 171 14.84 5.52 -5.75
CA LYS A 171 16.22 5.02 -5.61
C LYS A 171 16.21 3.64 -4.96
N GLY A 172 16.99 2.70 -5.51
CA GLY A 172 17.14 1.35 -4.98
C GLY A 172 15.94 0.42 -5.22
N LYS A 173 14.96 0.82 -6.02
CA LYS A 173 13.82 -0.04 -6.35
C LYS A 173 14.04 -0.73 -7.66
N HIS A 174 14.08 -2.03 -7.61
CA HIS A 174 14.20 -2.90 -8.76
C HIS A 174 12.85 -3.43 -9.16
N ILE A 175 12.71 -3.60 -10.44
CA ILE A 175 11.51 -4.05 -11.09
C ILE A 175 11.68 -5.52 -11.39
N THR A 176 10.65 -6.29 -11.16
CA THR A 176 10.66 -7.74 -11.36
C THR A 176 10.99 -8.17 -12.78
N LEU A 177 10.75 -7.27 -13.74
CA LEU A 177 11.02 -7.55 -15.17
C LEU A 177 12.50 -7.76 -15.50
N GLU A 178 13.44 -7.36 -14.64
CA GLU A 178 14.88 -7.64 -14.88
C GLU A 178 15.23 -9.13 -14.83
N ARG A 179 14.36 -9.98 -14.33
CA ARG A 179 14.56 -11.43 -14.35
C ARG A 179 14.41 -12.08 -15.74
N GLU A 180 13.79 -11.40 -16.68
CA GLU A 180 13.61 -11.91 -18.05
C GLU A 180 14.81 -11.67 -18.97
N LEU A 181 15.78 -10.86 -18.56
CA LEU A 181 16.89 -10.43 -19.41
C LEU A 181 18.22 -11.15 -19.12
N VAL A 182 18.21 -12.24 -18.35
CA VAL A 182 19.39 -13.07 -18.07
C VAL A 182 19.22 -14.46 -18.61
#